data_e04ff9dd8dccf0fe1bfcf921f3c62104
#
_entry.id   e04ff9dd8dccf0fe1bfcf921f3c62104
#
_cell.length_a   1.000
_cell.length_b   1.000
_cell.length_c   1.000
_cell.angle_alpha   90.00
_cell.angle_beta   90.00
_cell.angle_gamma   90.00
#
_symmetry.space_group_name_H-M   'P 1'
#
loop_
_entity.id
_entity.type
_entity.pdbx_description
1 polymer ?
#
loop_
_entity_poly.entity_id
_entity_poly.type
_entity_poly.pdbx_seq_one_letter_code
_entity_poly.pdbx_strand_id
1 'polypeptide(L)'
;SDIVEPNESPEKVIVFNHRCEKYKHFEEFVSLMDKLYETRQDFKVWIPLFEGDVPRDYMTNEKFDKKGYYNRLRDCLVGFAPQQKYGGWSVAATDGLMNGVPYIFYDGSYYHELQDNGEFFTTDDESLTLLNKYLDDVDHRNKQSRIAQQSLRDNLLYKNEMTKMVDNINAIVDVTPYMGESEKLEEMIELIRTHKSITKRELHSIMGWGRGIKWTPYRRALLLHPNIYDTMSVAPTYNWKE
;
A
#
# COMPACT_ATOMS: atom_id res chain seq x y z
N SER A 1 -6.50 -10.96 -1.79
CA SER A 1 -6.40 -11.65 -0.49
C SER A 1 -7.65 -11.39 0.28
N ASP A 2 -8.20 -12.43 0.87
CA ASP A 2 -9.45 -12.32 1.59
C ASP A 2 -9.17 -11.76 2.99
N ILE A 3 -10.00 -10.82 3.45
CA ILE A 3 -10.02 -10.38 4.83
C ILE A 3 -10.54 -11.55 5.65
N VAL A 4 -9.78 -11.97 6.65
CA VAL A 4 -10.07 -13.15 7.46
C VAL A 4 -10.77 -12.73 8.75
N GLU A 5 -11.83 -13.43 9.17
CA GLU A 5 -12.53 -13.12 10.41
C GLU A 5 -11.58 -13.12 11.62
N PRO A 6 -11.74 -12.15 12.55
CA PRO A 6 -10.88 -12.03 13.72
C PRO A 6 -10.95 -13.26 14.62
N ASN A 7 -9.83 -13.60 15.25
CA ASN A 7 -9.85 -14.49 16.41
C ASN A 7 -10.42 -13.71 17.61
N GLU A 8 -11.54 -14.17 18.17
CA GLU A 8 -12.19 -13.50 19.30
C GLU A 8 -11.53 -13.80 20.67
N SER A 9 -10.63 -14.77 20.71
CA SER A 9 -9.86 -15.16 21.90
C SER A 9 -8.36 -15.23 21.61
N PRO A 10 -7.73 -14.10 21.23
CA PRO A 10 -6.31 -14.07 20.89
C PRO A 10 -5.44 -14.28 22.13
N GLU A 11 -4.21 -14.70 21.89
CA GLU A 11 -3.18 -14.70 22.93
C GLU A 11 -2.77 -13.26 23.30
N LYS A 12 -2.37 -13.02 24.52
CA LYS A 12 -1.81 -11.74 24.95
C LYS A 12 -0.41 -11.52 24.35
N VAL A 13 -0.37 -11.39 23.02
CA VAL A 13 0.84 -11.16 22.23
C VAL A 13 0.73 -9.82 21.52
N ILE A 14 1.70 -8.95 21.79
CA ILE A 14 1.91 -7.70 21.05
C ILE A 14 2.82 -8.02 19.86
N VAL A 15 2.42 -7.67 18.64
CA VAL A 15 3.24 -7.93 17.46
C VAL A 15 3.89 -6.64 16.93
N PHE A 16 5.20 -6.73 16.67
CA PHE A 16 5.96 -5.75 15.91
C PHE A 16 6.48 -6.42 14.63
N ASN A 17 5.65 -6.45 13.59
CA ASN A 17 5.98 -7.10 12.32
C ASN A 17 6.61 -6.16 11.29
N HIS A 18 7.19 -5.07 11.76
CA HIS A 18 8.01 -4.16 10.96
C HIS A 18 9.48 -4.62 10.96
N ARG A 19 10.27 -4.10 10.03
CA ARG A 19 11.72 -4.29 10.06
C ARG A 19 12.29 -3.72 11.34
N CYS A 20 13.17 -4.48 11.99
CA CYS A 20 13.79 -4.08 13.27
C CYS A 20 14.99 -3.17 13.04
N GLU A 21 14.81 -2.09 12.30
CA GLU A 21 15.84 -1.13 11.93
C GLU A 21 15.60 0.21 12.62
N LYS A 22 16.65 1.01 12.79
CA LYS A 22 16.60 2.30 13.50
C LYS A 22 15.54 3.26 12.96
N TYR A 23 15.33 3.30 11.62
CA TYR A 23 14.30 4.17 11.02
C TYR A 23 12.86 3.69 11.26
N LYS A 24 12.66 2.50 11.83
CA LYS A 24 11.39 1.96 12.31
C LYS A 24 11.27 2.03 13.83
N HIS A 25 12.16 2.78 14.48
CA HIS A 25 12.12 3.01 15.93
C HIS A 25 12.04 1.72 16.75
N PHE A 26 12.79 0.69 16.34
CA PHE A 26 12.76 -0.62 17.02
C PHE A 26 13.34 -0.56 18.43
N GLU A 27 14.40 0.19 18.64
CA GLU A 27 15.03 0.35 19.97
C GLU A 27 14.08 1.08 20.94
N GLU A 28 13.38 2.10 20.45
CA GLU A 28 12.36 2.82 21.20
C GLU A 28 11.16 1.91 21.52
N PHE A 29 10.75 1.05 20.59
CA PHE A 29 9.73 0.03 20.84
C PHE A 29 10.17 -0.95 21.93
N VAL A 30 11.42 -1.46 21.92
CA VAL A 30 11.94 -2.34 22.95
C VAL A 30 11.92 -1.64 24.30
N SER A 31 12.38 -0.38 24.37
CA SER A 31 12.37 0.41 25.60
C SER A 31 10.96 0.64 26.15
N LEU A 32 9.99 0.84 25.26
CA LEU A 32 8.58 0.95 25.63
C LEU A 32 8.02 -0.36 26.20
N MET A 33 8.37 -1.49 25.58
CA MET A 33 7.97 -2.81 26.08
C MET A 33 8.63 -3.13 27.42
N ASP A 34 9.87 -2.71 27.66
CA ASP A 34 10.52 -2.82 28.98
C ASP A 34 9.73 -2.07 30.06
N LYS A 35 9.31 -0.81 29.78
CA LYS A 35 8.45 -0.04 30.70
C LYS A 35 7.11 -0.74 30.98
N LEU A 36 6.50 -1.34 29.97
CA LEU A 36 5.26 -2.11 30.14
C LEU A 36 5.51 -3.35 30.99
N TYR A 37 6.63 -4.07 30.76
CA TYR A 37 6.98 -5.29 31.45
C TYR A 37 7.34 -5.08 32.94
N GLU A 38 7.82 -3.89 33.31
CA GLU A 38 8.04 -3.49 34.73
C GLU A 38 6.73 -3.46 35.52
N THR A 39 5.60 -3.16 34.87
CA THR A 39 4.30 -3.03 35.53
C THR A 39 3.42 -4.26 35.40
N ARG A 40 3.62 -5.08 34.36
CA ARG A 40 2.85 -6.32 34.12
C ARG A 40 3.66 -7.31 33.28
N GLN A 41 3.51 -8.59 33.57
CA GLN A 41 4.27 -9.68 32.93
C GLN A 41 3.36 -10.74 32.30
N ASP A 42 2.10 -10.41 32.04
CA ASP A 42 1.09 -11.31 31.50
C ASP A 42 0.96 -11.24 29.98
N PHE A 43 2.00 -10.76 29.29
CA PHE A 43 2.03 -10.66 27.83
C PHE A 43 3.38 -11.14 27.26
N LYS A 44 3.41 -11.36 25.96
CA LYS A 44 4.60 -11.63 25.15
C LYS A 44 4.67 -10.66 23.98
N VAL A 45 5.86 -10.54 23.38
CA VAL A 45 6.08 -9.73 22.19
C VAL A 45 6.61 -10.63 21.07
N TRP A 46 6.01 -10.54 19.90
CA TRP A 46 6.46 -11.25 18.71
C TRP A 46 7.06 -10.28 17.70
N ILE A 47 8.32 -10.52 17.34
CA ILE A 47 9.14 -9.70 16.43
C ILE A 47 9.63 -10.54 15.23
N PRO A 48 8.75 -10.99 14.31
CA PRO A 48 9.06 -12.00 13.28
C PRO A 48 10.20 -11.61 12.33
N LEU A 49 10.49 -10.33 12.18
CA LEU A 49 11.53 -9.84 11.27
C LEU A 49 12.87 -9.54 11.97
N PHE A 50 12.98 -9.87 13.26
CA PHE A 50 14.24 -9.74 13.98
C PHE A 50 15.16 -10.92 13.68
N GLU A 51 16.46 -10.64 13.49
CA GLU A 51 17.51 -11.63 13.24
C GLU A 51 18.39 -11.79 14.48
N GLY A 52 18.79 -13.02 14.78
CA GLY A 52 19.64 -13.35 15.93
C GLY A 52 18.88 -13.55 17.24
N ASP A 53 19.60 -13.41 18.36
CA ASP A 53 19.04 -13.60 19.69
C ASP A 53 18.12 -12.45 20.07
N VAL A 54 16.94 -12.78 20.57
CA VAL A 54 15.94 -11.76 20.97
C VAL A 54 16.45 -10.91 22.13
N PRO A 55 16.16 -9.60 22.16
CA PRO A 55 16.73 -8.71 23.18
C PRO A 55 16.19 -8.92 24.59
N ARG A 56 15.08 -9.63 24.75
CA ARG A 56 14.43 -9.86 26.06
C ARG A 56 13.76 -11.22 26.11
N ASP A 57 13.68 -11.82 27.30
CA ASP A 57 13.10 -13.16 27.53
C ASP A 57 11.60 -13.23 27.24
N TYR A 58 10.88 -12.09 27.30
CA TYR A 58 9.47 -12.01 26.95
C TYR A 58 9.21 -11.80 25.45
N MET A 59 10.27 -11.71 24.63
CA MET A 59 10.20 -11.56 23.19
C MET A 59 10.48 -12.89 22.47
N THR A 60 9.92 -13.03 21.27
CA THR A 60 10.20 -14.15 20.37
C THR A 60 10.27 -13.66 18.92
N ASN A 61 11.18 -14.25 18.14
CA ASN A 61 11.34 -14.00 16.71
C ASN A 61 11.02 -15.25 15.89
N GLU A 62 10.15 -16.11 16.42
CA GLU A 62 9.76 -17.33 15.74
C GLU A 62 9.30 -17.05 14.29
N LYS A 63 9.85 -17.82 13.37
CA LYS A 63 9.63 -17.64 11.94
C LYS A 63 8.73 -18.75 11.38
N PHE A 64 7.86 -18.35 10.49
CA PHE A 64 6.91 -19.23 9.83
C PHE A 64 7.01 -19.08 8.31
N ASP A 65 6.50 -20.05 7.58
CA ASP A 65 6.14 -19.85 6.19
C ASP A 65 5.00 -18.80 6.08
N LYS A 66 4.66 -18.39 4.88
CA LYS A 66 3.65 -17.36 4.64
C LYS A 66 2.30 -17.69 5.30
N LYS A 67 1.88 -18.94 5.23
CA LYS A 67 0.60 -19.40 5.81
C LYS A 67 0.65 -19.41 7.34
N GLY A 68 1.73 -19.93 7.89
CA GLY A 68 1.99 -19.94 9.34
C GLY A 68 2.09 -18.52 9.90
N TYR A 69 2.75 -17.60 9.19
CA TYR A 69 2.83 -16.20 9.57
C TYR A 69 1.44 -15.54 9.69
N TYR A 70 0.55 -15.73 8.73
CA TYR A 70 -0.81 -15.20 8.81
C TYR A 70 -1.64 -15.85 9.91
N ASN A 71 -1.48 -17.15 10.13
CA ASN A 71 -2.14 -17.82 11.25
C ASN A 71 -1.64 -17.26 12.58
N ARG A 72 -0.32 -17.09 12.73
CA ARG A 72 0.27 -16.52 13.95
C ARG A 72 -0.15 -15.07 14.18
N LEU A 73 -0.29 -14.25 13.13
CA LEU A 73 -0.86 -12.90 13.25
C LEU A 73 -2.25 -12.94 13.87
N ARG A 74 -3.13 -13.83 13.42
CA ARG A 74 -4.51 -13.93 13.94
C ARG A 74 -4.58 -14.20 15.45
N ASP A 75 -3.56 -14.86 15.98
CA ASP A 75 -3.46 -15.17 17.40
C ASP A 75 -2.89 -14.02 18.23
N CYS A 76 -2.39 -12.94 17.59
CA CYS A 76 -1.90 -11.78 18.30
C CYS A 76 -3.05 -10.86 18.78
N LEU A 77 -2.84 -10.28 19.96
CA LEU A 77 -3.82 -9.38 20.57
C LEU A 77 -3.88 -8.04 19.86
N VAL A 78 -2.71 -7.41 19.66
CA VAL A 78 -2.58 -6.06 19.08
C VAL A 78 -1.25 -5.93 18.35
N GLY A 79 -1.25 -5.16 17.27
CA GLY A 79 -0.04 -4.75 16.56
C GLY A 79 0.41 -3.35 16.96
N PHE A 80 1.72 -3.12 16.89
CA PHE A 80 2.33 -1.83 17.13
C PHE A 80 2.86 -1.26 15.82
N ALA A 81 2.36 -0.10 15.42
CA ALA A 81 2.78 0.61 14.22
C ALA A 81 3.60 1.85 14.60
N PRO A 82 4.94 1.80 14.46
CA PRO A 82 5.84 2.86 14.90
C PRO A 82 5.80 4.08 13.98
N GLN A 83 6.40 5.18 14.42
CA GLN A 83 6.67 6.32 13.56
C GLN A 83 7.39 5.89 12.28
N GLN A 84 6.98 6.42 11.16
CA GLN A 84 7.66 6.23 9.89
C GLN A 84 8.28 7.56 9.41
N LYS A 85 9.60 7.60 9.35
CA LYS A 85 10.32 8.79 8.89
C LYS A 85 10.12 9.07 7.40
N TYR A 86 10.02 8.00 6.62
CA TYR A 86 9.78 8.08 5.17
C TYR A 86 8.42 7.49 4.92
N GLY A 87 7.48 8.37 4.59
CA GLY A 87 6.08 8.03 4.46
C GLY A 87 5.83 7.02 3.36
N GLY A 88 4.80 6.28 3.54
CA GLY A 88 4.31 5.27 2.64
C GLY A 88 3.46 4.25 3.37
N TRP A 89 2.73 3.53 2.62
CA TRP A 89 1.87 2.46 3.06
C TRP A 89 2.61 1.41 3.88
N SER A 90 2.08 1.06 5.03
CA SER A 90 2.64 0.00 5.86
C SER A 90 2.05 -1.37 5.51
N VAL A 91 2.77 -2.14 4.71
CA VAL A 91 2.39 -3.53 4.40
C VAL A 91 2.25 -4.37 5.68
N ALA A 92 3.13 -4.16 6.65
CA ALA A 92 3.10 -4.88 7.93
C ALA A 92 1.79 -4.64 8.70
N ALA A 93 1.37 -3.38 8.84
CA ALA A 93 0.10 -3.06 9.48
C ALA A 93 -1.10 -3.58 8.67
N THR A 94 -1.05 -3.44 7.33
CA THR A 94 -2.09 -3.98 6.45
C THR A 94 -2.25 -5.49 6.60
N ASP A 95 -1.14 -6.23 6.62
CA ASP A 95 -1.17 -7.69 6.82
C ASP A 95 -1.85 -8.06 8.15
N GLY A 96 -1.53 -7.33 9.22
CA GLY A 96 -2.17 -7.56 10.52
C GLY A 96 -3.66 -7.26 10.50
N LEU A 97 -4.05 -6.07 10.04
CA LEU A 97 -5.47 -5.67 9.96
C LEU A 97 -6.31 -6.63 9.10
N MET A 98 -5.77 -7.09 7.97
CA MET A 98 -6.43 -8.10 7.11
C MET A 98 -6.63 -9.44 7.81
N ASN A 99 -5.76 -9.78 8.75
CA ASN A 99 -5.83 -10.99 9.56
C ASN A 99 -6.53 -10.79 10.93
N GLY A 100 -7.20 -9.65 11.11
CA GLY A 100 -8.02 -9.39 12.29
C GLY A 100 -7.25 -8.92 13.52
N VAL A 101 -6.01 -8.48 13.36
CA VAL A 101 -5.23 -7.86 14.43
C VAL A 101 -5.45 -6.36 14.39
N PRO A 102 -6.03 -5.73 15.42
CA PRO A 102 -6.07 -4.28 15.50
C PRO A 102 -4.67 -3.72 15.82
N TYR A 103 -4.43 -2.47 15.44
CA TYR A 103 -3.15 -1.80 15.69
C TYR A 103 -3.35 -0.53 16.49
N ILE A 104 -2.34 -0.20 17.31
CA ILE A 104 -2.12 1.16 17.75
C ILE A 104 -1.09 1.81 16.82
N PHE A 105 -1.33 3.04 16.41
CA PHE A 105 -0.56 3.72 15.39
C PHE A 105 0.13 4.97 15.95
N TYR A 106 1.37 5.20 15.56
CA TYR A 106 1.97 6.51 15.79
C TYR A 106 1.24 7.57 14.96
N ASP A 107 0.76 8.64 15.60
CA ASP A 107 0.12 9.77 14.94
C ASP A 107 1.16 10.61 14.18
N GLY A 108 0.75 11.26 13.10
CA GLY A 108 1.62 12.02 12.21
C GLY A 108 2.31 11.19 11.12
N SER A 109 1.95 9.92 10.97
CA SER A 109 2.31 9.03 9.85
C SER A 109 1.11 8.83 8.91
N TYR A 110 1.33 8.14 7.77
CA TYR A 110 0.29 7.85 6.79
C TYR A 110 -0.70 6.76 7.23
N TYR A 111 -0.75 6.44 8.51
CA TYR A 111 -1.65 5.42 9.04
C TYR A 111 -3.12 5.85 9.03
N HIS A 112 -3.41 7.15 9.02
CA HIS A 112 -4.76 7.67 8.83
C HIS A 112 -5.37 7.27 7.48
N GLU A 113 -4.54 7.14 6.44
CA GLU A 113 -5.00 6.63 5.14
C GLU A 113 -5.38 5.14 5.20
N LEU A 114 -4.75 4.38 6.11
CA LEU A 114 -5.03 2.97 6.32
C LEU A 114 -6.27 2.75 7.19
N GLN A 115 -6.40 3.53 8.27
CA GLN A 115 -7.51 3.45 9.22
C GLN A 115 -7.72 4.80 9.89
N ASP A 116 -8.60 5.64 9.37
CA ASP A 116 -8.86 6.99 9.90
C ASP A 116 -9.45 6.97 11.32
N ASN A 117 -10.28 5.98 11.63
CA ASN A 117 -10.88 5.77 12.95
C ASN A 117 -10.08 4.79 13.84
N GLY A 118 -8.77 4.69 13.63
CA GLY A 118 -7.85 3.90 14.44
C GLY A 118 -7.54 4.52 15.80
N GLU A 119 -6.77 3.81 16.60
CA GLU A 119 -6.23 4.33 17.87
C GLU A 119 -4.80 4.81 17.67
N PHE A 120 -4.59 6.11 17.89
CA PHE A 120 -3.33 6.80 17.61
C PHE A 120 -2.68 7.26 18.90
N PHE A 121 -1.33 7.35 18.88
CA PHE A 121 -0.53 7.87 19.98
C PHE A 121 0.60 8.78 19.46
N THR A 122 1.01 9.73 20.27
CA THR A 122 2.16 10.63 20.01
C THR A 122 3.25 10.48 21.06
N THR A 123 2.90 9.95 22.23
CA THR A 123 3.79 9.78 23.37
C THR A 123 3.84 8.33 23.84
N ASP A 124 4.90 7.99 24.57
CA ASP A 124 5.05 6.69 25.24
C ASP A 124 3.89 6.42 26.20
N ASP A 125 3.46 7.41 26.99
CA ASP A 125 2.39 7.27 27.98
C ASP A 125 1.04 6.98 27.33
N GLU A 126 0.73 7.62 26.19
CA GLU A 126 -0.45 7.31 25.40
C GLU A 126 -0.40 5.89 24.86
N SER A 127 0.75 5.47 24.33
CA SER A 127 0.92 4.12 23.79
C SER A 127 0.79 3.04 24.88
N LEU A 128 1.36 3.28 26.06
CA LEU A 128 1.23 2.39 27.24
C LEU A 128 -0.23 2.30 27.69
N THR A 129 -0.95 3.43 27.69
CA THR A 129 -2.38 3.46 28.04
C THR A 129 -3.19 2.62 27.08
N LEU A 130 -2.96 2.76 25.76
CA LEU A 130 -3.64 1.97 24.74
C LEU A 130 -3.29 0.48 24.86
N LEU A 131 -2.00 0.13 24.99
CA LEU A 131 -1.58 -1.26 25.16
C LEU A 131 -2.19 -1.93 26.39
N ASN A 132 -2.22 -1.24 27.53
CA ASN A 132 -2.89 -1.75 28.72
C ASN A 132 -4.40 -1.98 28.46
N LYS A 133 -5.08 -1.06 27.79
CA LYS A 133 -6.48 -1.21 27.45
C LYS A 133 -6.74 -2.47 26.59
N TYR A 134 -5.88 -2.73 25.58
CA TYR A 134 -5.98 -3.96 24.78
C TYR A 134 -5.72 -5.22 25.60
N LEU A 135 -4.75 -5.19 26.52
CA LEU A 135 -4.38 -6.33 27.36
C LEU A 135 -5.46 -6.67 28.40
N ASP A 136 -6.27 -5.69 28.81
CA ASP A 136 -7.28 -5.85 29.87
C ASP A 136 -8.70 -6.00 29.31
N ASP A 137 -8.99 -5.51 28.08
CA ASP A 137 -10.33 -5.47 27.51
C ASP A 137 -10.37 -6.16 26.13
N VAL A 138 -10.68 -7.45 26.15
CA VAL A 138 -10.81 -8.26 24.92
C VAL A 138 -12.01 -7.83 24.06
N ASP A 139 -13.06 -7.32 24.66
CA ASP A 139 -14.23 -6.86 23.92
C ASP A 139 -13.90 -5.57 23.16
N HIS A 140 -13.16 -4.66 23.79
CA HIS A 140 -12.62 -3.48 23.13
C HIS A 140 -11.73 -3.89 21.94
N ARG A 141 -10.79 -4.82 22.17
CA ARG A 141 -9.91 -5.36 21.11
C ARG A 141 -10.71 -5.91 19.92
N ASN A 142 -11.72 -6.74 20.20
CA ASN A 142 -12.54 -7.36 19.16
C ASN A 142 -13.37 -6.31 18.40
N LYS A 143 -13.88 -5.29 19.09
CA LYS A 143 -14.53 -4.15 18.46
C LYS A 143 -13.59 -3.41 17.52
N GLN A 144 -12.38 -3.09 17.95
CA GLN A 144 -11.37 -2.40 17.12
C GLN A 144 -10.95 -3.23 15.91
N SER A 145 -10.80 -4.52 16.07
CA SER A 145 -10.51 -5.43 14.95
C SER A 145 -11.61 -5.38 13.86
N ARG A 146 -12.89 -5.42 14.27
CA ARG A 146 -14.02 -5.33 13.31
C ARG A 146 -14.08 -3.96 12.63
N ILE A 147 -13.85 -2.87 13.36
CA ILE A 147 -13.77 -1.51 12.80
C ILE A 147 -12.66 -1.42 11.75
N ALA A 148 -11.46 -1.92 12.07
CA ALA A 148 -10.33 -1.92 11.16
C ALA A 148 -10.61 -2.71 9.88
N GLN A 149 -11.17 -3.89 10.01
CA GLN A 149 -11.54 -4.71 8.86
C GLN A 149 -12.64 -4.08 8.00
N GLN A 150 -13.61 -3.41 8.61
CA GLN A 150 -14.63 -2.68 7.87
C GLN A 150 -14.01 -1.53 7.09
N SER A 151 -13.11 -0.76 7.70
CA SER A 151 -12.37 0.30 7.02
C SER A 151 -11.58 -0.22 5.81
N LEU A 152 -10.93 -1.39 5.94
CA LEU A 152 -10.23 -2.02 4.82
C LEU A 152 -11.20 -2.44 3.70
N ARG A 153 -12.36 -3.00 4.05
CA ARG A 153 -13.38 -3.40 3.05
C ARG A 153 -13.91 -2.21 2.27
N ASP A 154 -14.13 -1.10 2.97
CA ASP A 154 -14.75 0.09 2.36
C ASP A 154 -13.76 0.88 1.49
N ASN A 155 -12.50 0.98 1.93
CA ASN A 155 -11.56 1.93 1.36
C ASN A 155 -10.40 1.29 0.58
N LEU A 156 -10.00 0.04 0.90
CA LEU A 156 -8.71 -0.49 0.47
C LEU A 156 -8.78 -1.82 -0.27
N LEU A 157 -9.97 -2.37 -0.51
CA LEU A 157 -10.06 -3.54 -1.37
C LEU A 157 -9.65 -3.17 -2.79
N TYR A 158 -8.75 -3.98 -3.36
CA TYR A 158 -8.25 -3.83 -4.73
C TYR A 158 -9.37 -3.53 -5.74
N LYS A 159 -10.53 -4.18 -5.59
CA LYS A 159 -11.70 -3.97 -6.45
C LYS A 159 -12.18 -2.51 -6.40
N ASN A 160 -12.26 -1.93 -5.21
CA ASN A 160 -12.75 -0.55 -5.03
C ASN A 160 -11.71 0.45 -5.56
N GLU A 161 -10.44 0.23 -5.26
CA GLU A 161 -9.36 1.10 -5.72
C GLU A 161 -9.15 1.03 -7.23
N MET A 162 -9.26 -0.15 -7.84
CA MET A 162 -9.21 -0.30 -9.29
C MET A 162 -10.37 0.40 -9.99
N THR A 163 -11.57 0.33 -9.41
CA THR A 163 -12.74 1.06 -9.96
C THR A 163 -12.48 2.57 -9.91
N LYS A 164 -12.06 3.11 -8.76
CA LYS A 164 -11.69 4.54 -8.63
C LYS A 164 -10.59 4.95 -9.60
N MET A 165 -9.57 4.10 -9.77
CA MET A 165 -8.47 4.35 -10.69
C MET A 165 -8.96 4.40 -12.15
N VAL A 166 -9.83 3.46 -12.54
CA VAL A 166 -10.44 3.44 -13.88
C VAL A 166 -11.31 4.67 -14.10
N ASP A 167 -12.14 5.03 -13.12
CA ASP A 167 -13.00 6.22 -13.19
C ASP A 167 -12.16 7.52 -13.30
N ASN A 168 -11.08 7.63 -12.52
CA ASN A 168 -10.16 8.75 -12.62
C ASN A 168 -9.45 8.80 -13.98
N ILE A 169 -9.02 7.66 -14.53
CA ILE A 169 -8.43 7.60 -15.87
C ILE A 169 -9.44 8.03 -16.91
N ASN A 170 -10.68 7.53 -16.85
CA ASN A 170 -11.74 7.90 -17.78
C ASN A 170 -12.07 9.38 -17.66
N ALA A 171 -12.18 9.94 -16.45
CA ALA A 171 -12.41 11.37 -16.25
C ALA A 171 -11.29 12.23 -16.84
N ILE A 172 -10.01 11.80 -16.75
CA ILE A 172 -8.87 12.49 -17.36
C ILE A 172 -8.95 12.38 -18.90
N VAL A 173 -9.36 11.23 -19.42
CA VAL A 173 -9.53 11.02 -20.87
C VAL A 173 -10.67 11.85 -21.40
N ASP A 174 -11.80 11.93 -20.68
CA ASP A 174 -12.98 12.70 -21.10
C ASP A 174 -12.77 14.23 -20.97
N VAL A 175 -11.96 14.69 -20.01
CA VAL A 175 -11.68 16.12 -19.78
C VAL A 175 -10.58 16.67 -20.70
N THR A 176 -9.84 15.78 -21.36
CA THR A 176 -8.83 16.22 -22.34
C THR A 176 -9.19 15.79 -23.76
N PRO A 177 -10.18 16.40 -24.42
CA PRO A 177 -10.07 16.52 -25.85
C PRO A 177 -8.79 17.35 -26.04
N TYR A 178 -7.84 16.81 -26.73
CA TYR A 178 -6.62 17.52 -27.12
C TYR A 178 -7.03 18.60 -28.13
N MET A 179 -7.56 19.73 -27.59
CA MET A 179 -8.28 20.78 -28.32
C MET A 179 -7.36 21.64 -29.21
N GLY A 180 -6.09 21.34 -29.28
CA GLY A 180 -5.17 22.21 -30.03
C GLY A 180 -4.59 21.64 -31.32
N GLU A 181 -4.69 20.33 -31.55
CA GLU A 181 -3.97 19.67 -32.64
C GLU A 181 -4.70 18.44 -33.18
N SER A 182 -6.05 18.46 -33.21
CA SER A 182 -6.86 17.39 -33.81
C SER A 182 -6.47 17.13 -35.25
N GLU A 183 -6.26 18.18 -36.02
CA GLU A 183 -5.83 18.08 -37.42
C GLU A 183 -4.50 17.34 -37.58
N LYS A 184 -3.53 17.63 -36.73
CA LYS A 184 -2.22 16.93 -36.75
C LYS A 184 -2.34 15.47 -36.34
N LEU A 185 -3.22 15.17 -35.36
CA LEU A 185 -3.46 13.79 -34.94
C LEU A 185 -4.15 13.00 -36.05
N GLU A 186 -5.11 13.58 -36.72
CA GLU A 186 -5.80 12.98 -37.88
C GLU A 186 -4.83 12.74 -39.03
N GLU A 187 -3.96 13.70 -39.34
CA GLU A 187 -2.89 13.56 -40.32
C GLU A 187 -1.94 12.39 -39.96
N MET A 188 -1.55 12.25 -38.71
CA MET A 188 -0.72 11.13 -38.25
C MET A 188 -1.43 9.78 -38.41
N ILE A 189 -2.70 9.70 -38.02
CA ILE A 189 -3.51 8.49 -38.15
C ILE A 189 -3.60 8.09 -39.64
N GLU A 190 -3.83 9.05 -40.53
CA GLU A 190 -3.90 8.82 -41.98
C GLU A 190 -2.56 8.36 -42.58
N LEU A 191 -1.45 8.94 -42.12
CA LEU A 191 -0.12 8.49 -42.49
C LEU A 191 0.15 7.05 -42.04
N ILE A 192 -0.21 6.68 -40.82
CA ILE A 192 -0.04 5.31 -40.30
C ILE A 192 -0.93 4.35 -41.12
N ARG A 193 -2.17 4.73 -41.44
CA ARG A 193 -3.09 3.94 -42.25
C ARG A 193 -2.54 3.70 -43.67
N THR A 194 -2.01 4.75 -44.27
CA THR A 194 -1.50 4.71 -45.65
C THR A 194 -0.22 3.89 -45.78
N HIS A 195 0.69 4.07 -44.83
CA HIS A 195 1.99 3.36 -44.82
C HIS A 195 1.93 1.95 -44.24
N LYS A 196 0.81 1.56 -43.59
CA LYS A 196 0.62 0.27 -42.92
C LYS A 196 1.59 0.02 -41.73
N SER A 197 2.80 0.55 -41.81
CA SER A 197 3.84 0.49 -40.80
C SER A 197 4.76 1.70 -40.96
N ILE A 198 4.95 2.48 -39.92
CA ILE A 198 5.78 3.70 -39.95
C ILE A 198 6.51 3.87 -38.61
N THR A 199 7.80 4.15 -38.66
CA THR A 199 8.58 4.43 -37.46
C THR A 199 8.28 5.83 -36.93
N LYS A 200 8.49 6.03 -35.61
CA LYS A 200 8.40 7.36 -34.99
C LYS A 200 9.25 8.39 -35.73
N ARG A 201 10.46 8.00 -36.17
CA ARG A 201 11.40 8.90 -36.86
C ARG A 201 10.88 9.34 -38.23
N GLU A 202 10.33 8.41 -38.99
CA GLU A 202 9.71 8.70 -40.30
C GLU A 202 8.49 9.59 -40.14
N LEU A 203 7.62 9.27 -39.17
CA LEU A 203 6.42 10.07 -38.88
C LEU A 203 6.83 11.52 -38.51
N HIS A 204 7.81 11.71 -37.63
CA HIS A 204 8.34 13.03 -37.29
C HIS A 204 8.92 13.77 -38.50
N SER A 205 9.60 13.05 -39.40
CA SER A 205 10.19 13.63 -40.62
C SER A 205 9.14 14.10 -41.58
N ILE A 206 8.11 13.30 -41.83
CA ILE A 206 6.99 13.64 -42.76
C ILE A 206 6.21 14.83 -42.19
N MET A 207 5.92 14.83 -40.88
CA MET A 207 5.18 15.90 -40.21
C MET A 207 6.03 17.21 -40.06
N GLY A 208 7.28 17.24 -40.51
CA GLY A 208 8.16 18.40 -40.40
C GLY A 208 8.50 18.80 -38.94
N TRP A 209 8.49 17.87 -38.00
CA TRP A 209 8.62 18.15 -36.58
C TRP A 209 10.08 18.25 -36.13
N GLY A 210 10.45 19.42 -35.61
CA GLY A 210 11.75 19.66 -34.97
C GLY A 210 11.87 19.14 -33.54
N ARG A 211 13.06 19.34 -32.92
CA ARG A 211 13.41 18.82 -31.57
C ARG A 211 12.55 19.32 -30.40
N GLY A 212 11.61 20.25 -30.61
CA GLY A 212 10.84 20.90 -29.53
C GLY A 212 9.43 20.35 -29.30
N ILE A 213 8.95 19.41 -30.10
CA ILE A 213 7.57 18.95 -30.02
C ILE A 213 7.39 17.92 -28.89
N LYS A 214 6.39 18.16 -28.05
CA LYS A 214 5.99 17.23 -27.00
C LYS A 214 5.30 16.02 -27.61
N TRP A 215 6.01 14.93 -27.83
CA TRP A 215 5.53 13.70 -28.44
C TRP A 215 4.54 12.90 -27.59
N THR A 216 4.71 12.93 -26.28
CA THR A 216 3.94 12.05 -25.35
C THR A 216 2.42 12.12 -25.53
N PRO A 217 1.79 13.29 -25.69
CA PRO A 217 0.35 13.38 -25.90
C PRO A 217 -0.11 12.68 -27.19
N TYR A 218 0.61 12.90 -28.29
CA TYR A 218 0.29 12.27 -29.58
C TYR A 218 0.42 10.74 -29.51
N ARG A 219 1.50 10.25 -28.89
CA ARG A 219 1.65 8.81 -28.67
C ARG A 219 0.49 8.20 -27.92
N ARG A 220 0.03 8.86 -26.85
CA ARG A 220 -1.15 8.40 -26.10
C ARG A 220 -2.40 8.33 -26.98
N ALA A 221 -2.68 9.38 -27.74
CA ALA A 221 -3.83 9.43 -28.61
C ALA A 221 -3.77 8.35 -29.71
N LEU A 222 -2.60 8.14 -30.31
CA LEU A 222 -2.40 7.08 -31.31
C LEU A 222 -2.65 5.68 -30.73
N LEU A 223 -2.20 5.40 -29.52
CA LEU A 223 -2.37 4.10 -28.86
C LEU A 223 -3.80 3.84 -28.41
N LEU A 224 -4.62 4.88 -28.27
CA LEU A 224 -6.06 4.75 -28.00
C LEU A 224 -6.87 4.47 -29.30
N HIS A 225 -6.27 4.65 -30.47
CA HIS A 225 -6.96 4.36 -31.73
C HIS A 225 -7.11 2.84 -31.92
N PRO A 226 -8.31 2.32 -32.21
CA PRO A 226 -8.60 0.88 -32.23
C PRO A 226 -7.76 0.08 -33.24
N ASN A 227 -7.31 0.74 -34.31
CA ASN A 227 -6.56 0.09 -35.38
C ASN A 227 -5.05 0.37 -35.33
N ILE A 228 -4.55 1.05 -34.31
CA ILE A 228 -3.11 1.37 -34.19
C ILE A 228 -2.50 0.62 -33.01
N TYR A 229 -1.35 0.00 -33.22
CA TYR A 229 -0.52 -0.58 -32.17
C TYR A 229 0.95 -0.28 -32.42
N ASP A 230 1.74 -0.19 -31.35
CA ASP A 230 3.19 0.01 -31.45
C ASP A 230 3.99 -1.25 -31.11
N THR A 231 5.27 -1.27 -31.46
CA THR A 231 6.17 -2.39 -31.17
C THR A 231 6.70 -2.41 -29.76
N MET A 232 6.26 -1.50 -28.87
CA MET A 232 6.71 -1.37 -27.48
C MET A 232 8.23 -1.27 -27.33
N SER A 233 8.98 -0.79 -28.34
CA SER A 233 10.44 -0.66 -28.36
C SER A 233 10.89 0.77 -28.02
N VAL A 234 12.19 0.94 -27.79
CA VAL A 234 12.83 2.26 -27.59
C VAL A 234 12.66 3.15 -28.83
N ALA A 235 12.55 2.53 -30.01
CA ALA A 235 12.24 3.20 -31.28
C ALA A 235 10.90 2.62 -31.84
N PRO A 236 9.74 3.07 -31.32
CA PRO A 236 8.48 2.47 -31.65
C PRO A 236 8.14 2.60 -33.14
N THR A 237 7.59 1.53 -33.70
CA THR A 237 6.97 1.48 -35.02
C THR A 237 5.47 1.36 -34.81
N TYR A 238 4.71 2.25 -35.45
CA TYR A 238 3.25 2.24 -35.41
C TYR A 238 2.71 1.47 -36.60
N ASN A 239 1.82 0.54 -36.34
CA ASN A 239 1.25 -0.36 -37.33
C ASN A 239 -0.25 -0.20 -37.36
N TRP A 240 -0.83 -0.36 -38.56
CA TRP A 240 -2.27 -0.34 -38.80
C TRP A 240 -2.80 -1.76 -38.87
N LYS A 241 -3.86 -2.05 -38.11
CA LYS A 241 -4.65 -3.29 -38.26
C LYS A 241 -5.68 -3.13 -39.35
N GLU A 242 -5.79 -4.14 -40.21
CA GLU A 242 -6.84 -4.25 -41.19
C GLU A 242 -8.18 -4.65 -40.59
#